data_f6926358d03924d8e53c0cec7ee14ea7
#
_entry.id   f6926358d03924d8e53c0cec7ee14ea7
#
_cell.length_a   1.000
_cell.length_b   1.000
_cell.length_c   1.000
_cell.angle_alpha   90.00
_cell.angle_beta   90.00
_cell.angle_gamma   90.00
#
_symmetry.space_group_name_H-M   'P 1'
#
loop_
_entity.id
_entity.type
_entity.pdbx_description
1 polymer ?
#
loop_
_entity_poly.entity_id
_entity_poly.type
_entity_poly.pdbx_seq_one_letter_code
_entity_poly.pdbx_strand_id
1 'polypeptide(L)' 'MVRIASLGRSDPPGQWYDQEGAEFVLLLAGAARLGFADGTEQALAPGDWAVIPAHCRHRVAWTDPARETLWLAVHLPPG' A
#
# COMPACT_ATOMS: atom_id res chain seq x y z
N MET A 1 -6.98 0.98 -12.81
CA MET A 1 -7.43 0.84 -11.41
C MET A 1 -7.52 -0.63 -11.06
N VAL A 2 -6.95 -1.00 -9.94
CA VAL A 2 -6.91 -2.40 -9.49
C VAL A 2 -7.54 -2.49 -8.11
N ARG A 3 -8.43 -3.47 -7.94
CA ARG A 3 -9.00 -3.80 -6.64
C ARG A 3 -8.24 -4.98 -6.05
N ILE A 4 -7.69 -4.79 -4.86
CA ILE A 4 -6.86 -5.79 -4.20
C ILE A 4 -7.50 -6.21 -2.88
N ALA A 5 -7.55 -7.52 -2.63
CA ALA A 5 -7.99 -8.08 -1.37
C ALA A 5 -6.79 -8.78 -0.69
N SER A 6 -6.61 -8.52 0.59
CA SER A 6 -5.50 -9.08 1.37
C SER A 6 -6.00 -9.58 2.73
N LEU A 7 -5.45 -10.68 3.20
CA LEU A 7 -5.74 -11.20 4.53
C LEU A 7 -4.41 -11.55 5.21
N GLY A 8 -4.08 -10.80 6.26
CA GLY A 8 -2.86 -11.05 7.02
C GLY A 8 -1.57 -10.89 6.22
N ARG A 9 -1.57 -10.01 5.21
CA ARG A 9 -0.41 -9.81 4.36
C ARG A 9 0.66 -9.00 5.09
N SER A 10 1.90 -9.48 4.99
CA SER A 10 3.07 -8.75 5.47
C SER A 10 4.22 -9.05 4.51
N ASP A 11 4.62 -8.08 3.72
CA ASP A 11 5.74 -8.24 2.80
C ASP A 11 7.05 -8.33 3.59
N PRO A 12 8.00 -9.20 3.16
CA PRO A 12 9.28 -9.33 3.85
C PRO A 12 10.06 -8.01 3.87
N PRO A 13 10.75 -7.69 4.97
CA PRO A 13 11.66 -6.55 4.99
C PRO A 13 12.73 -6.69 3.90
N GLY A 14 13.05 -5.58 3.25
CA GLY A 14 14.06 -5.56 2.19
C GLY A 14 13.53 -5.85 0.79
N GLN A 15 12.28 -6.27 0.66
CA GLN A 15 11.61 -6.40 -0.63
C GLN A 15 10.73 -5.18 -0.86
N TRP A 16 11.10 -4.37 -1.84
CA TRP A 16 10.47 -3.07 -2.08
C TRP A 16 9.82 -3.02 -3.45
N TYR A 17 8.64 -2.42 -3.51
CA TYR A 17 8.07 -1.99 -4.77
C TYR A 17 8.70 -0.66 -5.16
N ASP A 18 9.15 -0.59 -6.39
CA ASP A 18 9.76 0.61 -6.97
C ASP A 18 9.16 0.76 -8.37
N GLN A 19 8.31 1.75 -8.55
CA GLN A 19 7.52 1.91 -9.77
C GLN A 19 7.92 3.18 -10.50
N GLU A 20 7.84 3.14 -11.83
CA GLU A 20 8.19 4.29 -12.67
C GLU A 20 7.17 5.42 -12.60
N GLY A 21 5.91 5.11 -12.28
CA GLY A 21 4.85 6.08 -12.09
C GLY A 21 4.41 6.17 -10.65
N ALA A 22 3.69 7.24 -10.31
CA ALA A 22 3.08 7.38 -9.00
C ALA A 22 1.91 6.40 -8.84
N GLU A 23 1.56 6.07 -7.59
CA GLU A 23 0.42 5.22 -7.27
C GLU A 23 -0.47 5.92 -6.25
N PHE A 24 -1.77 5.90 -6.50
CA PHE A 24 -2.78 6.30 -5.53
C PHE A 24 -3.40 5.04 -4.93
N VAL A 25 -3.46 4.96 -3.60
CA VAL A 25 -4.12 3.86 -2.91
C VAL A 25 -5.20 4.42 -1.97
N LEU A 26 -6.34 3.73 -1.94
CA LEU A 26 -7.46 4.06 -1.06
C LEU A 26 -7.86 2.78 -0.33
N LEU A 27 -7.91 2.82 1.00
CA LEU A 27 -8.38 1.69 1.80
C LEU A 27 -9.90 1.74 1.91
N LEU A 28 -10.57 0.68 1.46
CA LEU A 28 -12.03 0.58 1.49
C LEU A 28 -12.53 -0.15 2.72
N ALA A 29 -11.81 -1.17 3.19
CA ALA A 29 -12.18 -1.98 4.34
C ALA A 29 -10.95 -2.60 4.96
N GLY A 30 -11.04 -2.97 6.23
CA GLY A 30 -9.93 -3.60 6.95
C GLY A 30 -8.99 -2.59 7.58
N ALA A 31 -7.72 -2.95 7.66
CA ALA A 31 -6.67 -2.09 8.19
C ALA A 31 -5.32 -2.50 7.60
N ALA A 32 -4.45 -1.54 7.37
CA ALA A 32 -3.16 -1.80 6.76
C ALA A 32 -2.11 -0.80 7.22
N ARG A 33 -0.84 -1.16 7.00
CA ARG A 33 0.30 -0.24 7.13
C ARG A 33 1.17 -0.36 5.91
N LEU A 34 1.57 0.78 5.37
CA LEU A 34 2.58 0.87 4.32
C LEU A 34 3.93 1.16 4.97
N GLY A 35 4.97 0.43 4.58
CA GLY A 35 6.32 0.69 5.03
C GLY A 35 7.15 1.31 3.91
N PHE A 36 8.04 2.23 4.26
CA PHE A 36 8.89 2.94 3.31
C PHE A 36 10.37 2.68 3.59
N ALA A 37 11.19 2.84 2.56
CA ALA A 37 12.62 2.51 2.66
C ALA A 37 13.38 3.40 3.65
N ASP A 38 12.85 4.57 4.00
CA ASP A 38 13.42 5.44 5.01
C ASP A 38 13.12 5.01 6.45
N GLY A 39 12.39 3.90 6.62
CA GLY A 39 12.02 3.37 7.92
C GLY A 39 10.69 3.87 8.47
N THR A 40 10.01 4.77 7.77
CA THR A 40 8.70 5.25 8.20
C THR A 40 7.60 4.27 7.82
N GLU A 41 6.49 4.32 8.56
CA GLU A 41 5.28 3.57 8.25
C GLU A 41 4.08 4.51 8.30
N GLN A 42 3.10 4.22 7.44
CA GLN A 42 1.83 4.93 7.43
C GLN A 42 0.70 3.94 7.65
N ALA A 43 -0.07 4.13 8.73
CA ALA A 43 -1.26 3.33 8.99
C ALA A 43 -2.44 3.87 8.18
N LEU A 44 -3.26 2.95 7.65
CA LEU A 44 -4.45 3.28 6.89
C LEU A 44 -5.66 2.61 7.52
N ALA A 45 -6.72 3.38 7.72
CA ALA A 45 -8.04 2.90 8.10
C ALA A 45 -9.02 3.10 6.94
N PRO A 46 -10.22 2.50 6.96
CA PRO A 46 -11.18 2.69 5.87
C PRO A 46 -11.46 4.16 5.59
N GLY A 47 -11.38 4.54 4.33
CA GLY A 47 -11.49 5.92 3.88
C GLY A 47 -10.18 6.68 3.79
N ASP A 48 -9.10 6.15 4.35
CA ASP A 48 -7.78 6.74 4.22
C ASP A 48 -7.18 6.46 2.84
N TRP A 49 -6.35 7.37 2.38
CA TRP A 49 -5.68 7.25 1.09
C TRP A 49 -4.25 7.75 1.19
N ALA A 50 -3.44 7.34 0.22
CA ALA A 50 -2.06 7.78 0.12
C ALA A 50 -1.66 7.90 -1.35
N VAL A 51 -0.77 8.84 -1.64
CA VAL A 51 -0.12 8.95 -2.94
C VAL A 51 1.33 8.56 -2.75
N ILE A 52 1.76 7.56 -3.51
CA ILE A 52 3.14 7.07 -3.47
C ILE A 52 3.82 7.60 -4.71
N PRO A 53 4.80 8.52 -4.57
CA PRO A 53 5.51 9.07 -5.73
C PRO A 53 6.25 8.00 -6.53
N ALA A 54 6.57 8.32 -7.78
CA ALA A 54 7.42 7.47 -8.60
C ALA A 54 8.74 7.19 -7.89
N HIS A 55 9.25 5.98 -8.01
CA HIS A 55 10.50 5.51 -7.42
C HIS A 55 10.59 5.62 -5.89
N CYS A 56 9.46 5.81 -5.22
CA CYS A 56 9.39 5.74 -3.77
C CYS A 56 9.27 4.27 -3.35
N ARG A 57 10.33 3.70 -2.79
CA ARG A 57 10.33 2.30 -2.38
C ARG A 57 9.42 2.10 -1.19
N HIS A 58 8.50 1.15 -1.34
CA HIS A 58 7.48 0.89 -0.33
C HIS A 58 7.12 -0.59 -0.31
N ARG A 59 6.45 -1.01 0.74
CA ARG A 59 5.91 -2.36 0.89
C ARG A 59 4.64 -2.32 1.72
N VAL A 60 3.85 -3.39 1.65
CA VAL A 60 2.75 -3.59 2.58
C VAL A 60 3.35 -4.20 3.84
N ALA A 61 3.53 -3.37 4.86
CA ALA A 61 4.16 -3.83 6.10
C ALA A 61 3.22 -4.73 6.91
N TRP A 62 1.91 -4.51 6.82
CA TRP A 62 0.94 -5.27 7.58
C TRP A 62 -0.47 -5.08 7.04
N THR A 63 -1.27 -6.15 7.06
CA THR A 63 -2.74 -6.07 6.97
C THR A 63 -3.35 -6.90 8.08
N ASP A 64 -4.59 -6.56 8.46
CA ASP A 64 -5.29 -7.21 9.57
C ASP A 64 -5.45 -8.72 9.28
N PRO A 65 -4.94 -9.62 10.16
CA PRO A 65 -5.13 -11.05 9.97
C PRO A 65 -6.54 -11.54 10.32
N ALA A 66 -7.35 -10.73 10.98
CA ALA A 66 -8.68 -11.11 11.44
C ALA A 66 -9.78 -10.80 10.42
N ARG A 67 -9.52 -9.96 9.44
CA ARG A 67 -10.49 -9.56 8.42
C ARG A 67 -9.82 -9.21 7.12
N GLU A 68 -10.55 -9.35 6.02
CA GLU A 68 -10.06 -8.98 4.71
C GLU A 68 -9.88 -7.47 4.59
N THR A 69 -8.76 -7.07 4.01
CA THR A 69 -8.47 -5.68 3.69
C THR A 69 -8.68 -5.47 2.20
N LEU A 70 -9.52 -4.49 1.86
CA LEU A 70 -9.82 -4.13 0.48
C LEU A 70 -9.23 -2.76 0.16
N TRP A 71 -8.53 -2.70 -0.95
CA TRP A 71 -7.96 -1.45 -1.46
C TRP A 71 -8.31 -1.22 -2.93
N LEU A 72 -8.29 0.04 -3.31
CA LEU A 72 -8.20 0.45 -4.71
C LEU A 72 -6.80 1.01 -4.94
N ALA A 73 -6.18 0.58 -6.02
CA ALA A 73 -4.90 1.12 -6.44
C ALA A 73 -5.03 1.68 -7.85
N VAL A 74 -4.58 2.90 -8.04
CA VAL A 74 -4.55 3.56 -9.35
C VAL A 74 -3.09 3.86 -9.67
N HIS A 75 -2.58 3.20 -10.70
CA HIS A 75 -1.22 3.43 -11.19
C HIS A 75 -1.26 4.54 -12.23
N LEU A 76 -0.52 5.61 -11.99
CA LEU A 76 -0.44 6.74 -12.89
C LEU A 76 0.73 6.52 -13.86
N PRO A 77 0.59 6.93 -15.13
CA PRO A 77 1.68 6.76 -16.07
C PRO A 77 2.90 7.59 -15.67
N PRO A 78 4.11 7.18 -16.07
CA PRO A 78 5.30 8.00 -15.90
C PRO A 78 5.11 9.33 -16.62
N GLY A 79 5.41 10.42 -15.91
CA GLY A 79 5.14 11.76 -16.42
C GLY A 79 6.37 12.53 -16.83
#